data_8625e94eaaa109705393101afe6b8995
#
_entry.id   8625e94eaaa109705393101afe6b8995
#
_cell.length_a   1.000
_cell.length_b   1.000
_cell.length_c   1.000
_cell.angle_alpha   90.00
_cell.angle_beta   90.00
_cell.angle_gamma   90.00
#
_symmetry.space_group_name_H-M   'P 1'
#
loop_
_entity.id
_entity.type
_entity.pdbx_description
1 polymer ?
#
loop_
_entity_poly.entity_id
_entity_poly.type
_entity_poly.pdbx_seq_one_letter_code
_entity_poly.pdbx_strand_id
1 'polypeptide(L)'
;MGGHGVIRRYREFLPVSQDTCIISLNEGNTPLIESYNLVQALGGGFRLFIKYEGLNPTASFKDRGMTLAVTKAVEKGVRAIVCASTGNTSASAAAYASRAGLTCVVLIPEGKISYGKMAQALIHGCLLYTSPSPRDRQKSRMPSSA
;
A
#
# COMPACT_ATOMS: atom_id res chain seq x y z
N MET A 1 5.10 -19.78 18.43
CA MET A 1 5.37 -18.40 17.94
C MET A 1 4.45 -18.14 16.77
N GLY A 2 3.47 -17.26 16.91
CA GLY A 2 2.52 -16.96 15.83
C GLY A 2 3.26 -16.34 14.63
N GLY A 3 3.02 -16.89 13.44
CA GLY A 3 3.69 -16.45 12.20
C GLY A 3 3.49 -14.96 11.96
N HIS A 4 4.58 -14.25 11.74
CA HIS A 4 4.55 -12.86 11.32
C HIS A 4 4.04 -12.75 9.88
N GLY A 5 3.19 -11.76 9.59
CA GLY A 5 2.61 -11.51 8.28
C GLY A 5 1.20 -12.04 8.10
N VAL A 6 0.43 -11.31 7.29
CA VAL A 6 -1.01 -11.54 7.08
C VAL A 6 -1.28 -12.90 6.43
N ILE A 7 -0.53 -13.26 5.38
CA ILE A 7 -0.76 -14.51 4.64
C ILE A 7 -0.54 -15.72 5.54
N ARG A 8 0.51 -15.74 6.36
CA ARG A 8 0.79 -16.88 7.25
C ARG A 8 -0.29 -17.05 8.31
N ARG A 9 -0.82 -15.94 8.84
CA ARG A 9 -1.85 -15.97 9.89
C ARG A 9 -3.23 -16.37 9.37
N TYR A 10 -3.57 -15.99 8.14
CA TYR A 10 -4.89 -16.17 7.55
C TYR A 10 -4.88 -17.08 6.33
N ARG A 11 -3.91 -18.00 6.27
CA ARG A 11 -3.64 -18.84 5.10
C ARG A 11 -4.87 -19.63 4.62
N GLU A 12 -5.63 -20.17 5.53
CA GLU A 12 -6.85 -20.94 5.26
C GLU A 12 -7.97 -20.14 4.59
N PHE A 13 -7.94 -18.79 4.73
CA PHE A 13 -8.93 -17.89 4.14
C PHE A 13 -8.43 -17.21 2.85
N LEU A 14 -7.20 -17.48 2.43
CA LEU A 14 -6.56 -16.79 1.32
C LEU A 14 -6.26 -17.75 0.17
N PRO A 15 -6.29 -17.28 -1.09
CA PRO A 15 -6.06 -18.09 -2.28
C PRO A 15 -4.56 -18.44 -2.46
N VAL A 16 -3.97 -19.10 -1.48
CA VAL A 16 -2.57 -19.53 -1.47
C VAL A 16 -2.47 -21.03 -1.15
N SER A 17 -1.56 -21.73 -1.82
CA SER A 17 -1.25 -23.15 -1.59
C SER A 17 -0.07 -23.32 -0.63
N GLN A 18 0.25 -24.59 -0.30
CA GLN A 18 1.43 -24.92 0.52
C GLN A 18 2.74 -24.48 -0.16
N ASP A 19 2.77 -24.53 -1.48
CA ASP A 19 3.96 -24.24 -2.30
C ASP A 19 4.07 -22.75 -2.66
N THR A 20 3.06 -21.92 -2.32
CA THR A 20 3.09 -20.49 -2.62
C THR A 20 4.27 -19.81 -1.91
N CYS A 21 5.16 -19.20 -2.70
CA CYS A 21 6.28 -18.38 -2.21
C CYS A 21 5.74 -17.06 -1.64
N ILE A 22 5.65 -16.97 -0.32
CA ILE A 22 5.04 -15.83 0.37
C ILE A 22 6.00 -14.63 0.39
N ILE A 23 5.58 -13.53 -0.19
CA ILE A 23 6.27 -12.23 -0.12
C ILE A 23 5.68 -11.44 1.06
N SER A 24 6.46 -11.24 2.10
CA SER A 24 6.03 -10.56 3.32
C SER A 24 7.13 -9.67 3.89
N LEU A 25 6.75 -8.58 4.50
CA LEU A 25 7.57 -7.68 5.33
C LEU A 25 7.15 -7.76 6.81
N ASN A 26 6.46 -8.84 7.21
CA ASN A 26 5.88 -9.07 8.54
C ASN A 26 4.78 -8.07 8.91
N GLU A 27 4.01 -7.64 7.92
CA GLU A 27 2.83 -6.77 8.07
C GLU A 27 1.75 -7.41 8.95
N GLY A 28 0.90 -6.57 9.50
CA GLY A 28 -0.16 -7.00 10.40
C GLY A 28 0.28 -7.06 11.87
N ASN A 29 -0.50 -7.72 12.70
CA ASN A 29 -0.31 -7.77 14.15
C ASN A 29 -0.13 -6.39 14.80
N THR A 30 -0.73 -5.35 14.20
CA THR A 30 -0.68 -3.98 14.70
C THR A 30 -1.41 -3.87 16.05
N PRO A 31 -0.96 -3.01 16.96
CA PRO A 31 -1.57 -2.85 18.27
C PRO A 31 -3.04 -2.45 18.21
N LEU A 32 -3.79 -2.90 19.19
CA LEU A 32 -5.11 -2.42 19.50
C LEU A 32 -5.02 -1.63 20.81
N ILE A 33 -5.09 -0.31 20.72
CA ILE A 33 -4.81 0.63 21.82
C ILE A 33 -6.12 1.10 22.42
N GLU A 34 -6.33 0.91 23.71
CA GLU A 34 -7.50 1.43 24.40
C GLU A 34 -7.35 2.94 24.64
N SER A 35 -8.39 3.70 24.30
CA SER A 35 -8.37 5.16 24.36
C SER A 35 -9.28 5.68 25.47
N TYR A 36 -8.75 5.88 26.66
CA TYR A 36 -9.50 6.33 27.85
C TYR A 36 -9.90 7.81 27.74
N ASN A 37 -8.97 8.68 27.38
CA ASN A 37 -9.21 10.13 27.34
C ASN A 37 -10.31 10.50 26.33
N LEU A 38 -10.33 9.84 25.16
CA LEU A 38 -11.34 10.11 24.15
C LEU A 38 -12.72 9.60 24.61
N VAL A 39 -12.77 8.46 25.30
CA VAL A 39 -14.03 7.95 25.89
C VAL A 39 -14.58 8.95 26.89
N GLN A 40 -13.77 9.50 27.78
CA GLN A 40 -14.20 10.53 28.74
C GLN A 40 -14.71 11.80 28.05
N ALA A 41 -14.00 12.28 27.03
CA ALA A 41 -14.40 13.44 26.24
C ALA A 41 -15.74 13.24 25.50
N LEU A 42 -16.10 11.99 25.19
CA LEU A 42 -17.35 11.61 24.51
C LEU A 42 -18.48 11.22 25.49
N GLY A 43 -18.33 11.47 26.78
CA GLY A 43 -19.38 11.23 27.80
C GLY A 43 -19.28 9.88 28.51
N GLY A 44 -18.32 9.04 28.22
CA GLY A 44 -18.09 7.76 28.91
C GLY A 44 -19.10 6.66 28.54
N GLY A 45 -19.16 5.60 29.37
CA GLY A 45 -20.14 4.51 29.23
C GLY A 45 -19.84 3.44 28.19
N PHE A 46 -18.71 3.51 27.50
CA PHE A 46 -18.26 2.51 26.49
C PHE A 46 -16.74 2.34 26.52
N ARG A 47 -16.24 1.32 25.83
CA ARG A 47 -14.81 1.13 25.58
C ARG A 47 -14.50 1.42 24.12
N LEU A 48 -13.42 2.16 23.87
CA LEU A 48 -12.95 2.51 22.53
C LEU A 48 -11.54 1.99 22.33
N PHE A 49 -11.34 1.29 21.22
CA PHE A 49 -10.04 0.76 20.82
C PHE A 49 -9.65 1.31 19.45
N ILE A 50 -8.41 1.76 19.35
CA ILE A 50 -7.81 2.27 18.11
C ILE A 50 -6.89 1.21 17.55
N LYS A 51 -7.18 0.71 16.35
CA LYS A 51 -6.29 -0.19 15.60
C LYS A 51 -5.20 0.62 14.92
N TYR A 52 -3.97 0.50 15.41
CA TYR A 52 -2.87 1.35 14.95
C TYR A 52 -2.20 0.80 13.69
N GLU A 53 -2.82 0.99 12.53
CA GLU A 53 -2.33 0.53 11.24
C GLU A 53 -1.06 1.26 10.74
N GLY A 54 -0.69 2.37 11.37
CA GLY A 54 0.56 3.09 11.11
C GLY A 54 1.83 2.31 11.49
N LEU A 55 1.71 1.22 12.25
CA LEU A 55 2.84 0.34 12.58
C LEU A 55 3.06 -0.80 11.58
N ASN A 56 2.36 -0.82 10.45
CA ASN A 56 2.75 -1.67 9.32
C ASN A 56 4.06 -1.18 8.69
N PRO A 57 4.81 -2.03 7.96
CA PRO A 57 6.13 -1.72 7.39
C PRO A 57 6.22 -0.42 6.58
N THR A 58 5.19 -0.07 5.81
CA THR A 58 5.13 1.20 5.06
C THR A 58 4.22 2.25 5.71
N ALA A 59 4.00 2.11 7.02
CA ALA A 59 3.18 2.99 7.86
C ALA A 59 1.72 3.12 7.38
N SER A 60 1.14 2.06 6.81
CA SER A 60 -0.27 2.03 6.44
C SER A 60 -0.87 0.63 6.34
N PHE A 61 -2.21 0.55 6.41
CA PHE A 61 -2.96 -0.69 6.23
C PHE A 61 -2.82 -1.30 4.82
N LYS A 62 -2.30 -0.56 3.84
CA LYS A 62 -2.13 -1.04 2.46
C LYS A 62 -1.22 -2.27 2.38
N ASP A 63 -0.31 -2.42 3.31
CA ASP A 63 0.59 -3.57 3.40
C ASP A 63 -0.15 -4.89 3.52
N ARG A 64 -1.31 -4.91 4.18
CA ARG A 64 -2.13 -6.11 4.34
C ARG A 64 -2.64 -6.70 3.03
N GLY A 65 -3.05 -5.85 2.10
CA GLY A 65 -3.47 -6.31 0.76
C GLY A 65 -2.28 -6.50 -0.18
N MET A 66 -1.24 -5.68 -0.02
CA MET A 66 -0.09 -5.69 -0.92
C MET A 66 0.74 -6.97 -0.80
N THR A 67 0.88 -7.51 0.41
CA THR A 67 1.55 -8.81 0.61
C THR A 67 0.92 -9.91 -0.26
N LEU A 68 -0.41 -10.01 -0.30
CA LEU A 68 -1.11 -10.99 -1.12
C LEU A 68 -1.02 -10.66 -2.62
N ALA A 69 -1.21 -9.39 -2.99
CA ALA A 69 -1.15 -8.96 -4.39
C ALA A 69 0.21 -9.28 -5.02
N VAL A 70 1.31 -8.94 -4.34
CA VAL A 70 2.67 -9.21 -4.85
C VAL A 70 3.01 -10.71 -4.78
N THR A 71 2.58 -11.42 -3.75
CA THR A 71 2.72 -12.90 -3.68
C THR A 71 2.08 -13.57 -4.91
N LYS A 72 0.85 -13.17 -5.26
CA LYS A 72 0.15 -13.71 -6.45
C LYS A 72 0.78 -13.25 -7.77
N ALA A 73 1.38 -12.07 -7.83
CA ALA A 73 2.13 -11.60 -8.98
C ALA A 73 3.38 -12.48 -9.22
N VAL A 74 4.13 -12.78 -8.16
CA VAL A 74 5.29 -13.70 -8.22
C VAL A 74 4.87 -15.09 -8.67
N GLU A 75 3.79 -15.63 -8.10
CA GLU A 75 3.23 -16.95 -8.46
C GLU A 75 2.86 -17.03 -9.95
N LYS A 76 2.42 -15.90 -10.55
CA LYS A 76 2.14 -15.79 -12.00
C LYS A 76 3.37 -15.54 -12.87
N GLY A 77 4.55 -15.45 -12.30
CA GLY A 77 5.79 -15.24 -13.03
C GLY A 77 5.94 -13.85 -13.65
N VAL A 78 5.20 -12.82 -13.17
CA VAL A 78 5.37 -11.45 -13.69
C VAL A 78 6.73 -10.86 -13.26
N ARG A 79 7.31 -10.01 -14.10
CA ARG A 79 8.58 -9.35 -13.82
C ARG A 79 8.44 -7.91 -13.33
N ALA A 80 7.25 -7.35 -13.48
CA ALA A 80 6.98 -5.97 -13.10
C ALA A 80 5.53 -5.80 -12.59
N ILE A 81 5.34 -4.84 -11.70
CA ILE A 81 4.02 -4.39 -11.26
C ILE A 81 3.87 -2.88 -11.54
N VAL A 82 2.64 -2.47 -11.82
CA VAL A 82 2.30 -1.07 -12.08
C VAL A 82 1.28 -0.61 -11.05
N CYS A 83 1.50 0.57 -10.48
CA CYS A 83 0.61 1.17 -9.49
C CYS A 83 0.29 2.61 -9.87
N ALA A 84 -0.99 2.92 -10.05
CA ALA A 84 -1.47 4.29 -10.29
C ALA A 84 -1.94 4.94 -8.99
N SER A 85 -1.01 5.42 -8.18
CA SER A 85 -1.29 6.05 -6.89
C SER A 85 -0.18 7.00 -6.47
N THR A 86 -0.54 8.10 -5.79
CA THR A 86 0.42 9.08 -5.23
C THR A 86 0.62 8.92 -3.72
N GLY A 87 0.05 7.87 -3.11
CA GLY A 87 -0.03 7.76 -1.65
C GLY A 87 0.44 6.41 -1.10
N ASN A 88 -0.24 5.95 -0.06
CA ASN A 88 0.12 4.72 0.66
C ASN A 88 0.18 3.47 -0.21
N THR A 89 -0.63 3.39 -1.27
CA THR A 89 -0.63 2.22 -2.16
C THR A 89 0.66 2.13 -2.96
N SER A 90 1.18 3.24 -3.49
CA SER A 90 2.46 3.26 -4.21
C SER A 90 3.64 2.97 -3.29
N ALA A 91 3.66 3.54 -2.08
CA ALA A 91 4.70 3.24 -1.10
C ALA A 91 4.74 1.74 -0.74
N SER A 92 3.57 1.15 -0.50
CA SER A 92 3.45 -0.27 -0.22
C SER A 92 3.85 -1.13 -1.43
N ALA A 93 3.34 -0.82 -2.64
CA ALA A 93 3.70 -1.54 -3.86
C ALA A 93 5.22 -1.54 -4.09
N ALA A 94 5.88 -0.39 -3.91
CA ALA A 94 7.33 -0.25 -4.04
C ALA A 94 8.09 -1.17 -3.07
N ALA A 95 7.72 -1.15 -1.79
CA ALA A 95 8.39 -1.94 -0.75
C ALA A 95 8.25 -3.45 -1.01
N TYR A 96 7.04 -3.92 -1.34
CA TYR A 96 6.79 -5.35 -1.59
C TYR A 96 7.35 -5.82 -2.92
N ALA A 97 7.33 -4.98 -3.99
CA ALA A 97 8.01 -5.30 -5.25
C ALA A 97 9.52 -5.44 -5.05
N SER A 98 10.14 -4.50 -4.35
CA SER A 98 11.57 -4.57 -4.00
C SER A 98 11.88 -5.85 -3.20
N ARG A 99 11.05 -6.21 -2.23
CA ARG A 99 11.18 -7.47 -1.47
C ARG A 99 11.10 -8.71 -2.36
N ALA A 100 10.31 -8.65 -3.43
CA ALA A 100 10.09 -9.74 -4.38
C ALA A 100 11.11 -9.76 -5.55
N GLY A 101 11.97 -8.76 -5.67
CA GLY A 101 12.87 -8.60 -6.82
C GLY A 101 12.14 -8.21 -8.11
N LEU A 102 10.94 -7.61 -8.00
CA LEU A 102 10.15 -7.16 -9.15
C LEU A 102 10.43 -5.69 -9.46
N THR A 103 10.38 -5.32 -10.74
CA THR A 103 10.33 -3.91 -11.13
C THR A 103 9.01 -3.29 -10.70
N CYS A 104 9.06 -2.14 -10.03
CA CYS A 104 7.88 -1.36 -9.69
C CYS A 104 7.80 -0.09 -10.53
N VAL A 105 6.65 0.15 -11.17
CA VAL A 105 6.37 1.37 -11.91
C VAL A 105 5.20 2.08 -11.24
N VAL A 106 5.42 3.33 -10.83
CA VAL A 106 4.36 4.16 -10.23
C VAL A 106 3.96 5.25 -11.22
N LEU A 107 2.68 5.24 -11.60
CA LEU A 107 2.08 6.27 -12.44
C LEU A 107 1.52 7.39 -11.57
N ILE A 108 1.96 8.61 -11.81
CA ILE A 108 1.58 9.79 -11.02
C ILE A 108 0.94 10.81 -11.95
N PRO A 109 -0.27 11.34 -11.62
CA PRO A 109 -0.83 12.48 -12.31
C PRO A 109 0.06 13.73 -12.08
N GLU A 110 0.29 14.51 -13.11
CA GLU A 110 1.04 15.74 -13.01
C GLU A 110 0.44 16.70 -11.96
N GLY A 111 1.29 17.29 -11.13
CA GLY A 111 0.91 18.27 -10.10
C GLY A 111 0.28 17.71 -8.81
N LYS A 112 0.14 16.38 -8.65
CA LYS A 112 -0.46 15.75 -7.46
C LYS A 112 0.48 14.77 -6.79
N ILE A 113 1.47 15.27 -6.06
CA ILE A 113 2.50 14.43 -5.43
C ILE A 113 2.49 14.63 -3.91
N SER A 114 2.36 13.54 -3.16
CA SER A 114 2.70 13.49 -1.75
C SER A 114 4.20 13.19 -1.62
N TYR A 115 5.01 14.23 -1.35
CA TYR A 115 6.48 14.12 -1.31
C TYR A 115 6.98 12.98 -0.41
N GLY A 116 6.41 12.83 0.80
CA GLY A 116 6.83 11.79 1.74
C GLY A 116 6.59 10.37 1.22
N LYS A 117 5.48 10.14 0.52
CA LYS A 117 5.17 8.82 -0.05
C LYS A 117 5.95 8.55 -1.34
N MET A 118 6.26 9.60 -2.10
CA MET A 118 7.15 9.51 -3.25
C MET A 118 8.59 9.16 -2.82
N ALA A 119 9.09 9.78 -1.75
CA ALA A 119 10.40 9.44 -1.19
C ALA A 119 10.49 7.96 -0.79
N GLN A 120 9.43 7.41 -0.16
CA GLN A 120 9.38 5.98 0.15
C GLN A 120 9.45 5.11 -1.12
N ALA A 121 8.72 5.46 -2.18
CA ALA A 121 8.77 4.71 -3.43
C ALA A 121 10.15 4.76 -4.09
N LEU A 122 10.81 5.93 -4.09
CA LEU A 122 12.16 6.12 -4.64
C LEU A 122 13.21 5.32 -3.88
N ILE A 123 13.19 5.31 -2.55
CA ILE A 123 14.12 4.54 -1.70
C ILE A 123 14.06 3.04 -2.04
N HIS A 124 12.87 2.53 -2.42
CA HIS A 124 12.68 1.15 -2.85
C HIS A 124 13.01 0.90 -4.35
N GLY A 125 13.58 1.88 -5.05
CA GLY A 125 14.01 1.73 -6.46
C GLY A 125 12.87 1.71 -7.47
N CYS A 126 11.70 2.28 -7.15
CA CYS A 126 10.60 2.39 -8.10
C CYS A 126 10.90 3.35 -9.24
N LEU A 127 10.43 2.99 -10.43
CA LEU A 127 10.37 3.89 -11.58
C LEU A 127 9.12 4.76 -11.46
N LEU A 128 9.32 6.07 -11.39
CA LEU A 128 8.22 7.04 -11.37
C LEU A 128 7.94 7.53 -12.79
N TYR A 129 6.69 7.46 -13.21
CA TYR A 129 6.24 7.98 -14.48
C TYR A 129 5.12 9.00 -14.26
N THR A 130 5.35 10.25 -14.68
CA THR A 130 4.32 11.29 -14.63
C THR A 130 3.52 11.28 -15.92
N SER A 131 2.20 11.23 -15.81
CA SER A 131 1.29 11.31 -16.95
C SER A 131 0.39 12.52 -16.79
N PRO A 132 0.13 13.30 -17.85
CA PRO A 132 -0.83 14.38 -17.79
C PRO A 132 -2.21 13.82 -17.41
N SER A 133 -2.90 14.53 -16.51
CA SER A 133 -4.24 14.16 -16.07
C SER A 133 -5.20 14.11 -17.27
N PRO A 134 -6.21 13.22 -17.29
CA PRO A 134 -7.27 13.25 -18.31
C PRO A 134 -7.98 14.61 -18.43
N ARG A 135 -8.06 15.36 -17.31
CA ARG A 135 -8.59 16.74 -17.31
C ARG A 135 -7.69 17.73 -18.05
N ASP A 136 -6.38 17.52 -18.06
CA ASP A 136 -5.46 18.41 -18.77
C ASP A 136 -5.50 18.15 -20.28
N ARG A 137 -5.75 16.89 -20.69
CA ARG A 137 -6.02 16.55 -22.11
C ARG A 137 -7.32 17.18 -22.62
N GLN A 138 -8.36 17.34 -21.80
CA GLN A 138 -9.59 18.02 -22.19
C GLN A 138 -9.38 19.53 -22.35
N LYS A 139 -8.62 20.17 -21.48
CA LYS A 139 -8.29 21.61 -21.61
C LYS A 139 -7.46 21.92 -22.85
N SER A 140 -6.54 21.05 -23.24
CA SER A 140 -5.73 21.24 -24.45
C SER A 140 -6.49 21.01 -25.75
N ARG A 141 -7.70 20.46 -25.69
CA ARG A 141 -8.58 20.23 -26.85
C ARG A 141 -9.69 21.28 -27.01
N MET A 142 -9.84 22.23 -26.10
CA MET A 142 -10.72 23.36 -26.27
C MET A 142 -10.06 24.35 -27.24
N PRO A 143 -10.73 24.73 -28.40
CA PRO A 143 -10.24 25.80 -29.24
C PRO A 143 -10.16 27.07 -28.38
N SER A 144 -9.07 27.82 -28.49
CA SER A 144 -9.03 29.17 -27.96
C SER A 144 -10.15 29.95 -28.66
N SER A 145 -11.16 30.35 -27.90
CA SER A 145 -12.16 31.28 -28.39
C SER A 145 -11.46 32.56 -28.82
N ALA A 146 -11.50 32.83 -30.11
CA ALA A 146 -11.11 34.11 -30.69
C ALA A 146 -12.02 35.23 -30.18
#